data_4d0c6e68e806d49fd7a3dd2613fce7ae
#
_entry.id   4d0c6e68e806d49fd7a3dd2613fce7ae
#
_cell.length_a   1.000
_cell.length_b   1.000
_cell.length_c   1.000
_cell.angle_alpha   90.00
_cell.angle_beta   90.00
_cell.angle_gamma   90.00
#
_symmetry.space_group_name_H-M   'P 1'
#
loop_
_entity.id
_entity.type
_entity.pdbx_description
1 polymer ?
#
loop_
_entity_poly.entity_id
_entity_poly.type
_entity_poly.pdbx_seq_one_letter_code
_entity_poly.pdbx_strand_id
1 'polypeptide(L)'
;MNMRKLLIFVTGMAFSAITAFAQPAPQWPEVKTEMKPGARWWWMGSAVDDANLNVLMKEYARTGIGTLEITPIYGVQGNENNERSYLSQSWMDALKTTQTYGQSLGVDIDMNGGTGWPFGGPWVKNNESAGKLVTKSETKTSDGTVPLSFDVKSPEGNSPLSKVMAYRQDGDQQVVEVTQFVEGTTLSWLAPAGEWLLLAVYNGHTGQMVKRAAPGGEGLVLDHYDADAVKNYLAHFDERFAATGAQWPHSFFNDSYEVYGADWTPKMFAEFEKYRGYKL
;
A
#
# COMPACT_ATOMS: atom_id res chain seq x y z
N MET A 1 73.06 61.68 -60.63
CA MET A 1 72.54 60.64 -61.42
C MET A 1 72.03 59.58 -60.46
N ASN A 2 70.69 59.52 -60.25
CA ASN A 2 70.02 58.88 -59.09
C ASN A 2 69.50 57.54 -59.46
N MET A 3 69.92 56.54 -58.70
CA MET A 3 69.35 55.19 -58.71
C MET A 3 68.31 55.09 -57.59
N ARG A 4 67.07 54.99 -57.97
CA ARG A 4 65.96 54.75 -57.03
C ARG A 4 65.88 53.26 -56.68
N LYS A 5 66.09 52.96 -55.44
CA LYS A 5 65.89 51.63 -54.85
C LYS A 5 64.40 51.34 -54.71
N LEU A 6 63.95 50.29 -55.43
CA LEU A 6 62.60 49.77 -55.30
C LEU A 6 62.57 48.83 -54.10
N LEU A 7 61.82 49.24 -53.06
CA LEU A 7 61.58 48.42 -51.85
C LEU A 7 60.33 47.56 -52.07
N ILE A 8 60.50 46.23 -52.24
CA ILE A 8 59.41 45.32 -52.36
C ILE A 8 59.03 44.87 -50.94
N PHE A 9 57.84 45.29 -50.49
CA PHE A 9 57.16 44.77 -49.25
C PHE A 9 56.52 43.44 -49.57
N VAL A 10 57.07 42.35 -49.05
CA VAL A 10 56.42 41.03 -49.05
C VAL A 10 55.58 40.93 -47.79
N THR A 11 54.27 41.18 -47.88
CA THR A 11 53.30 40.91 -46.84
C THR A 11 53.03 39.39 -46.74
N GLY A 12 53.65 38.78 -45.77
CA GLY A 12 53.35 37.38 -45.43
C GLY A 12 51.96 37.28 -44.76
N MET A 13 51.03 36.72 -45.51
CA MET A 13 49.73 36.26 -44.90
C MET A 13 50.01 35.00 -44.11
N ALA A 14 50.04 35.09 -42.78
CA ALA A 14 50.00 33.95 -41.90
C ALA A 14 48.57 33.39 -41.92
N PHE A 15 48.34 32.28 -42.64
CA PHE A 15 47.12 31.48 -42.51
C PHE A 15 47.17 30.72 -41.18
N SER A 16 46.52 31.28 -40.14
CA SER A 16 46.24 30.53 -38.93
C SER A 16 45.20 29.46 -39.28
N ALA A 17 45.65 28.21 -39.45
CA ALA A 17 44.73 27.06 -39.51
C ALA A 17 44.06 26.90 -38.15
N ILE A 18 42.83 27.41 -38.02
CA ILE A 18 41.96 27.08 -36.89
C ILE A 18 41.57 25.62 -37.07
N THR A 19 42.29 24.71 -36.40
CA THR A 19 41.83 23.35 -36.20
C THR A 19 40.58 23.41 -35.32
N ALA A 20 39.43 23.43 -35.97
CA ALA A 20 38.15 23.20 -35.25
C ALA A 20 38.23 21.79 -34.69
N PHE A 21 38.50 21.68 -33.40
CA PHE A 21 38.25 20.43 -32.68
C PHE A 21 36.74 20.18 -32.77
N ALA A 22 36.31 19.32 -33.68
CA ALA A 22 34.96 18.80 -33.70
C ALA A 22 34.71 18.18 -32.32
N GLN A 23 33.88 18.81 -31.50
CA GLN A 23 33.42 18.17 -30.29
C GLN A 23 32.82 16.83 -30.69
N PRO A 24 33.18 15.73 -30.01
CA PRO A 24 32.56 14.44 -30.30
C PRO A 24 31.04 14.65 -30.20
N ALA A 25 30.33 14.13 -31.19
CA ALA A 25 28.86 14.20 -31.18
C ALA A 25 28.36 13.70 -29.81
N PRO A 26 27.42 14.37 -29.19
CA PRO A 26 26.89 13.94 -27.91
C PRO A 26 26.40 12.50 -28.05
N GLN A 27 27.06 11.60 -27.34
CA GLN A 27 26.64 10.20 -27.30
C GLN A 27 25.58 10.06 -26.20
N TRP A 28 24.50 9.36 -26.53
CA TRP A 28 23.54 8.93 -25.52
C TRP A 28 24.26 8.06 -24.49
N PRO A 29 23.95 8.21 -23.20
CA PRO A 29 24.50 7.31 -22.20
C PRO A 29 24.10 5.87 -22.51
N GLU A 30 24.91 4.91 -22.05
CA GLU A 30 24.58 3.50 -22.15
C GLU A 30 23.24 3.23 -21.47
N VAL A 31 22.35 2.50 -22.15
CA VAL A 31 21.01 2.18 -21.64
C VAL A 31 21.13 1.11 -20.56
N LYS A 32 20.87 1.50 -19.31
CA LYS A 32 20.81 0.58 -18.18
C LYS A 32 19.40 0.03 -17.99
N THR A 33 19.26 -1.04 -17.19
CA THR A 33 17.96 -1.70 -16.95
C THR A 33 16.93 -0.74 -16.38
N GLU A 34 17.31 0.10 -15.42
CA GLU A 34 16.44 1.10 -14.79
C GLU A 34 15.97 2.23 -15.72
N MET A 35 16.55 2.35 -16.91
CA MET A 35 16.13 3.30 -17.94
C MET A 35 15.13 2.70 -18.94
N LYS A 36 14.91 1.40 -18.88
CA LYS A 36 13.99 0.69 -19.76
C LYS A 36 12.56 0.75 -19.21
N PRO A 37 11.53 0.65 -20.06
CA PRO A 37 10.15 0.56 -19.61
C PRO A 37 9.92 -0.72 -18.82
N GLY A 38 9.05 -0.64 -17.80
CA GLY A 38 8.48 -1.79 -17.09
C GLY A 38 7.10 -2.14 -17.63
N ALA A 39 6.66 -3.36 -17.39
CA ALA A 39 5.33 -3.83 -17.72
C ALA A 39 4.72 -4.64 -16.58
N ARG A 40 3.42 -4.44 -16.33
CA ARG A 40 2.65 -5.30 -15.45
C ARG A 40 2.44 -6.65 -16.14
N TRP A 41 2.70 -7.72 -15.41
CA TRP A 41 2.58 -9.08 -15.90
C TRP A 41 1.58 -9.88 -15.07
N TRP A 42 0.36 -9.98 -15.58
CA TRP A 42 -0.71 -10.68 -14.89
C TRP A 42 -0.50 -12.19 -14.94
N TRP A 43 -0.33 -12.77 -13.78
CA TRP A 43 -0.35 -14.22 -13.57
C TRP A 43 -1.77 -14.65 -13.25
N MET A 44 -2.57 -14.89 -14.30
CA MET A 44 -3.96 -15.32 -14.17
C MET A 44 -4.02 -16.71 -13.51
N GLY A 45 -4.67 -16.80 -12.34
CA GLY A 45 -4.68 -18.03 -11.52
C GLY A 45 -3.30 -18.48 -11.05
N SER A 46 -2.26 -17.64 -11.30
CA SER A 46 -0.87 -18.09 -11.18
C SER A 46 -0.58 -19.41 -11.93
N ALA A 47 -1.34 -19.68 -12.99
CA ALA A 47 -1.24 -20.87 -13.83
C ALA A 47 -0.09 -20.73 -14.84
N VAL A 48 1.13 -20.70 -14.33
CA VAL A 48 2.37 -20.51 -15.11
C VAL A 48 3.23 -21.78 -15.09
N ASP A 49 3.99 -22.00 -16.15
CA ASP A 49 4.97 -23.09 -16.27
C ASP A 49 6.31 -22.57 -16.80
N ASP A 50 7.37 -23.31 -16.50
CA ASP A 50 8.74 -22.90 -16.79
C ASP A 50 9.02 -22.67 -18.28
N ALA A 51 8.41 -23.46 -19.17
CA ALA A 51 8.62 -23.35 -20.60
C ALA A 51 8.05 -22.05 -21.15
N ASN A 52 6.79 -21.75 -20.79
CA ASN A 52 6.11 -20.51 -21.19
C ASN A 52 6.73 -19.28 -20.53
N LEU A 53 7.10 -19.34 -19.25
CA LEU A 53 7.82 -18.26 -18.57
C LEU A 53 9.10 -17.88 -19.32
N ASN A 54 9.92 -18.87 -19.70
CA ASN A 54 11.15 -18.63 -20.43
C ASN A 54 10.91 -17.98 -21.81
N VAL A 55 9.92 -18.48 -22.56
CA VAL A 55 9.58 -17.95 -23.89
C VAL A 55 9.10 -16.50 -23.79
N LEU A 56 8.13 -16.22 -22.90
CA LEU A 56 7.57 -14.88 -22.72
C LEU A 56 8.60 -13.87 -22.24
N MET A 57 9.44 -14.24 -21.29
CA MET A 57 10.47 -13.33 -20.78
C MET A 57 11.54 -12.98 -21.85
N LYS A 58 11.90 -13.93 -22.70
CA LYS A 58 12.78 -13.63 -23.85
C LYS A 58 12.13 -12.64 -24.82
N GLU A 59 10.82 -12.77 -25.08
CA GLU A 59 10.12 -11.84 -25.94
C GLU A 59 10.03 -10.45 -25.32
N TYR A 60 9.72 -10.33 -24.01
CA TYR A 60 9.74 -9.05 -23.30
C TYR A 60 11.12 -8.40 -23.36
N ALA A 61 12.19 -9.13 -23.06
CA ALA A 61 13.55 -8.61 -23.12
C ALA A 61 13.92 -8.14 -24.54
N ARG A 62 13.50 -8.90 -25.58
CA ARG A 62 13.73 -8.55 -26.99
C ARG A 62 13.04 -7.25 -27.40
N THR A 63 11.88 -6.94 -26.81
CA THR A 63 11.17 -5.69 -27.07
C THR A 63 11.71 -4.49 -26.28
N GLY A 64 12.72 -4.69 -25.44
CA GLY A 64 13.34 -3.63 -24.65
C GLY A 64 12.74 -3.40 -23.28
N ILE A 65 11.85 -4.28 -22.81
CA ILE A 65 11.33 -4.25 -21.42
C ILE A 65 12.47 -4.57 -20.45
N GLY A 66 12.64 -3.75 -19.43
CA GLY A 66 13.66 -3.91 -18.38
C GLY A 66 13.13 -4.42 -17.06
N THR A 67 11.82 -4.33 -16.82
CA THR A 67 11.20 -4.76 -15.56
C THR A 67 9.85 -5.42 -15.81
N LEU A 68 9.56 -6.51 -15.12
CA LEU A 68 8.26 -7.19 -15.15
C LEU A 68 7.69 -7.25 -13.72
N GLU A 69 6.51 -6.66 -13.52
CA GLU A 69 5.78 -6.71 -12.26
C GLU A 69 4.81 -7.89 -12.25
N ILE A 70 5.14 -8.92 -11.47
CA ILE A 70 4.24 -10.07 -11.27
C ILE A 70 3.04 -9.62 -10.46
N THR A 71 1.84 -9.72 -11.07
CA THR A 71 0.56 -9.44 -10.42
C THR A 71 -0.32 -10.69 -10.48
N PRO A 72 -0.38 -11.50 -9.42
CA PRO A 72 -1.30 -12.63 -9.33
C PRO A 72 -2.74 -12.12 -9.26
N ILE A 73 -3.62 -12.66 -10.11
CA ILE A 73 -4.99 -12.16 -10.25
C ILE A 73 -5.90 -13.25 -10.77
N TYR A 74 -7.18 -13.27 -10.33
CA TYR A 74 -8.21 -14.20 -10.77
C TYR A 74 -7.80 -15.68 -10.76
N GLY A 75 -8.75 -16.56 -11.09
CA GLY A 75 -8.54 -17.91 -11.59
C GLY A 75 -8.67 -17.96 -13.12
N VAL A 76 -8.42 -19.13 -13.70
CA VAL A 76 -8.57 -19.36 -15.14
C VAL A 76 -9.59 -20.48 -15.35
N GLN A 77 -10.80 -20.12 -15.77
CA GLN A 77 -11.87 -21.09 -16.02
C GLN A 77 -11.42 -22.17 -17.02
N GLY A 78 -11.55 -23.44 -16.61
CA GLY A 78 -11.13 -24.59 -17.41
C GLY A 78 -9.64 -24.92 -17.30
N ASN A 79 -8.88 -24.20 -16.46
CA ASN A 79 -7.45 -24.45 -16.22
C ASN A 79 -7.11 -24.54 -14.72
N GLU A 80 -8.12 -24.80 -13.88
CA GLU A 80 -8.00 -24.80 -12.42
C GLU A 80 -6.96 -25.80 -11.91
N ASN A 81 -6.74 -26.89 -12.63
CA ASN A 81 -5.73 -27.90 -12.27
C ASN A 81 -4.27 -27.41 -12.37
N ASN A 82 -4.04 -26.31 -13.09
CA ASN A 82 -2.72 -25.72 -13.27
C ASN A 82 -2.51 -24.47 -12.39
N GLU A 83 -3.54 -24.03 -11.67
CA GLU A 83 -3.46 -22.91 -10.76
C GLU A 83 -2.51 -23.20 -9.59
N ARG A 84 -1.83 -22.15 -9.13
CA ARG A 84 -0.92 -22.23 -7.99
C ARG A 84 -1.45 -21.32 -6.89
N SER A 85 -1.66 -21.89 -5.71
CA SER A 85 -2.04 -21.11 -4.54
C SER A 85 -0.94 -20.10 -4.21
N TYR A 86 -1.32 -18.84 -4.02
CA TYR A 86 -0.41 -17.74 -3.77
C TYR A 86 0.53 -18.01 -2.60
N LEU A 87 1.81 -17.70 -2.76
CA LEU A 87 2.88 -17.96 -1.80
C LEU A 87 3.04 -19.43 -1.37
N SER A 88 2.35 -20.39 -2.01
CA SER A 88 2.64 -21.83 -1.79
C SER A 88 4.05 -22.18 -2.28
N GLN A 89 4.55 -23.37 -1.92
CA GLN A 89 5.86 -23.83 -2.41
C GLN A 89 5.95 -23.79 -3.93
N SER A 90 4.93 -24.31 -4.64
CA SER A 90 4.92 -24.33 -6.10
C SER A 90 4.86 -22.90 -6.72
N TRP A 91 4.20 -21.96 -6.05
CA TRP A 91 4.19 -20.57 -6.47
C TRP A 91 5.57 -19.92 -6.28
N MET A 92 6.20 -20.14 -5.13
CA MET A 92 7.54 -19.63 -4.83
C MET A 92 8.62 -20.24 -5.75
N ASP A 93 8.45 -21.51 -6.14
CA ASP A 93 9.35 -22.14 -7.12
C ASP A 93 9.22 -21.48 -8.50
N ALA A 94 8.00 -21.16 -8.95
CA ALA A 94 7.78 -20.41 -10.18
C ALA A 94 8.39 -18.99 -10.11
N LEU A 95 8.28 -18.32 -8.96
CA LEU A 95 8.95 -17.02 -8.73
C LEU A 95 10.47 -17.15 -8.86
N LYS A 96 11.09 -18.14 -8.22
CA LYS A 96 12.55 -18.40 -8.32
C LYS A 96 12.99 -18.66 -9.76
N THR A 97 12.23 -19.47 -10.50
CA THR A 97 12.48 -19.73 -11.92
C THR A 97 12.43 -18.41 -12.72
N THR A 98 11.41 -17.59 -12.48
CA THR A 98 11.25 -16.29 -13.13
C THR A 98 12.40 -15.33 -12.80
N GLN A 99 12.81 -15.25 -11.53
CA GLN A 99 13.96 -14.46 -11.11
C GLN A 99 15.26 -14.92 -11.78
N THR A 100 15.46 -16.22 -11.91
CA THR A 100 16.65 -16.79 -12.60
C THR A 100 16.67 -16.40 -14.08
N TYR A 101 15.53 -16.47 -14.76
CA TYR A 101 15.44 -16.01 -16.15
C TYR A 101 15.65 -14.50 -16.25
N GLY A 102 15.06 -13.72 -15.35
CA GLY A 102 15.22 -12.27 -15.28
C GLY A 102 16.71 -11.88 -15.23
N GLN A 103 17.45 -12.48 -14.29
CA GLN A 103 18.89 -12.24 -14.16
C GLN A 103 19.67 -12.56 -15.46
N SER A 104 19.32 -13.67 -16.12
CA SER A 104 20.00 -14.08 -17.37
C SER A 104 19.71 -13.16 -18.57
N LEU A 105 18.58 -12.44 -18.53
CA LEU A 105 18.09 -11.58 -19.60
C LEU A 105 18.27 -10.08 -19.32
N GLY A 106 18.74 -9.70 -18.13
CA GLY A 106 18.83 -8.30 -17.70
C GLY A 106 17.46 -7.65 -17.54
N VAL A 107 16.50 -8.41 -16.99
CA VAL A 107 15.12 -7.98 -16.68
C VAL A 107 14.91 -8.10 -15.18
N ASP A 108 14.58 -7.01 -14.52
CA ASP A 108 14.24 -7.00 -13.10
C ASP A 108 12.84 -7.56 -12.87
N ILE A 109 12.66 -8.23 -11.74
CA ILE A 109 11.38 -8.79 -11.34
C ILE A 109 10.85 -8.01 -10.15
N ASP A 110 9.77 -7.30 -10.39
CA ASP A 110 8.94 -6.66 -9.38
C ASP A 110 7.73 -7.53 -9.05
N MET A 111 7.01 -7.19 -7.99
CA MET A 111 5.90 -7.99 -7.55
C MET A 111 4.85 -7.13 -6.86
N ASN A 112 3.57 -7.42 -7.06
CA ASN A 112 2.50 -6.89 -6.23
C ASN A 112 2.58 -7.51 -4.83
N GLY A 113 2.42 -6.69 -3.79
CA GLY A 113 2.42 -7.12 -2.39
C GLY A 113 1.14 -7.87 -1.95
N GLY A 114 0.41 -8.45 -2.87
CA GLY A 114 -0.81 -9.22 -2.64
C GLY A 114 -1.31 -9.84 -3.93
N THR A 115 -2.59 -10.25 -3.94
CA THR A 115 -3.27 -10.71 -5.16
C THR A 115 -4.46 -9.79 -5.42
N GLY A 116 -4.69 -9.41 -6.69
CA GLY A 116 -5.69 -8.39 -6.98
C GLY A 116 -5.43 -7.09 -6.22
N TRP A 117 -6.48 -6.48 -5.66
CA TRP A 117 -6.41 -5.25 -4.86
C TRP A 117 -7.67 -5.03 -3.99
N PRO A 118 -7.63 -4.17 -2.94
CA PRO A 118 -6.45 -3.67 -2.23
C PRO A 118 -5.69 -4.78 -1.50
N PHE A 119 -4.58 -4.46 -0.81
CA PHE A 119 -3.84 -5.44 -0.03
C PHE A 119 -4.71 -6.10 1.03
N GLY A 120 -4.55 -7.40 1.15
CA GLY A 120 -5.27 -8.27 2.04
C GLY A 120 -4.97 -9.72 1.69
N GLY A 121 -5.68 -10.63 2.34
CA GLY A 121 -5.50 -12.05 2.09
C GLY A 121 -5.96 -12.92 3.26
N PRO A 122 -5.77 -14.25 3.15
CA PRO A 122 -6.30 -15.20 4.11
C PRO A 122 -5.65 -15.12 5.50
N TRP A 123 -4.49 -14.46 5.61
CA TRP A 123 -3.79 -14.27 6.88
C TRP A 123 -4.15 -12.96 7.59
N VAL A 124 -5.00 -12.10 7.00
CA VAL A 124 -5.53 -10.91 7.66
C VAL A 124 -6.65 -11.32 8.60
N LYS A 125 -6.45 -11.11 9.91
CA LYS A 125 -7.45 -11.40 10.93
C LYS A 125 -8.53 -10.31 10.97
N ASN A 126 -9.70 -10.62 11.56
CA ASN A 126 -10.79 -9.64 11.65
C ASN A 126 -10.36 -8.33 12.33
N ASN A 127 -9.59 -8.41 13.41
CA ASN A 127 -9.09 -7.23 14.13
C ASN A 127 -7.94 -6.49 13.43
N GLU A 128 -7.44 -7.01 12.33
CA GLU A 128 -6.41 -6.41 11.48
C GLU A 128 -6.99 -5.95 10.13
N SER A 129 -8.30 -6.16 9.93
CA SER A 129 -8.98 -5.77 8.69
C SER A 129 -9.42 -4.32 8.71
N ALA A 130 -9.64 -3.77 7.51
CA ALA A 130 -9.98 -2.36 7.28
C ALA A 130 -11.08 -1.85 8.21
N GLY A 131 -10.73 -0.87 9.02
CA GLY A 131 -11.56 -0.33 10.09
C GLY A 131 -12.59 0.68 9.61
N LYS A 132 -13.70 0.73 10.31
CA LYS A 132 -14.82 1.64 10.06
C LYS A 132 -15.28 2.26 11.36
N LEU A 133 -15.50 3.58 11.37
CA LEU A 133 -16.12 4.26 12.50
C LEU A 133 -17.60 3.86 12.60
N VAL A 134 -17.97 3.33 13.75
CA VAL A 134 -19.38 3.08 14.10
C VAL A 134 -19.72 3.89 15.33
N THR A 135 -20.84 4.59 15.31
CA THR A 135 -21.30 5.43 16.42
C THR A 135 -22.75 5.17 16.78
N LYS A 136 -23.08 5.43 18.04
CA LYS A 136 -24.44 5.47 18.54
C LYS A 136 -24.55 6.65 19.48
N SER A 137 -25.58 7.47 19.34
CA SER A 137 -25.79 8.64 20.20
C SER A 137 -27.20 8.77 20.66
N GLU A 138 -27.37 9.41 21.82
CA GLU A 138 -28.67 9.74 22.41
C GLU A 138 -28.52 11.00 23.27
N THR A 139 -29.47 11.94 23.17
CA THR A 139 -29.52 13.11 24.03
C THR A 139 -30.44 12.82 25.24
N LYS A 140 -29.94 13.13 26.43
CA LYS A 140 -30.65 12.92 27.70
C LYS A 140 -30.53 14.12 28.62
N THR A 141 -31.59 14.38 29.37
CA THR A 141 -31.60 15.42 30.41
C THR A 141 -31.36 14.79 31.77
N SER A 142 -30.42 15.34 32.53
CA SER A 142 -30.13 14.98 33.93
C SER A 142 -30.68 16.07 34.88
N ASP A 143 -31.24 15.67 35.98
CA ASP A 143 -31.57 16.57 37.12
C ASP A 143 -30.45 16.57 38.18
N GLY A 144 -29.39 15.77 37.95
CA GLY A 144 -28.27 15.61 38.88
C GLY A 144 -28.49 14.63 40.02
N THR A 145 -29.63 13.95 40.07
CA THR A 145 -30.00 13.08 41.22
C THR A 145 -30.06 11.59 40.86
N VAL A 146 -30.37 11.27 39.61
CA VAL A 146 -30.47 9.90 39.09
C VAL A 146 -29.48 9.68 37.97
N PRO A 147 -28.76 8.52 37.95
CA PRO A 147 -27.88 8.20 36.86
C PRO A 147 -28.59 8.16 35.52
N LEU A 148 -27.98 8.77 34.49
CA LEU A 148 -28.38 8.58 33.10
C LEU A 148 -28.05 7.15 32.69
N SER A 149 -29.04 6.48 32.07
CA SER A 149 -28.87 5.16 31.48
C SER A 149 -28.80 5.29 29.95
N PHE A 150 -27.79 4.66 29.32
CA PHE A 150 -27.64 4.63 27.86
C PHE A 150 -27.21 3.24 27.42
N ASP A 151 -27.96 2.61 26.50
CA ASP A 151 -27.62 1.34 25.92
C ASP A 151 -26.48 1.51 24.92
N VAL A 152 -25.31 0.99 25.27
CA VAL A 152 -24.05 1.05 24.44
C VAL A 152 -23.83 -0.24 23.65
N LYS A 153 -24.87 -1.02 23.39
CA LYS A 153 -24.77 -2.12 22.44
C LYS A 153 -24.54 -1.57 21.04
N SER A 154 -23.54 -2.11 20.33
CA SER A 154 -23.21 -1.66 18.98
C SER A 154 -24.43 -1.79 18.04
N PRO A 155 -24.70 -0.78 17.20
CA PRO A 155 -25.71 -0.86 16.16
C PRO A 155 -25.29 -1.75 14.98
N GLU A 156 -24.00 -2.04 14.82
CA GLU A 156 -23.45 -2.86 13.76
C GLU A 156 -22.73 -4.11 14.33
N GLY A 157 -23.46 -5.20 14.47
CA GLY A 157 -22.91 -6.50 14.86
C GLY A 157 -22.14 -6.47 16.19
N ASN A 158 -20.96 -7.09 16.21
CA ASN A 158 -20.10 -7.21 17.39
C ASN A 158 -18.93 -6.21 17.39
N SER A 159 -19.13 -4.99 16.85
CA SER A 159 -18.09 -3.97 16.88
C SER A 159 -17.73 -3.61 18.32
N PRO A 160 -16.45 -3.77 18.74
CA PRO A 160 -16.04 -3.49 20.13
C PRO A 160 -16.24 -2.01 20.48
N LEU A 161 -16.79 -1.76 21.66
CA LEU A 161 -16.87 -0.41 22.20
C LEU A 161 -15.46 0.14 22.44
N SER A 162 -15.19 1.32 21.91
CA SER A 162 -13.91 2.03 22.10
C SER A 162 -14.04 3.06 23.22
N LYS A 163 -15.00 3.98 23.11
CA LYS A 163 -15.23 5.04 24.09
C LYS A 163 -16.71 5.41 24.18
N VAL A 164 -17.07 6.00 25.34
CA VAL A 164 -18.33 6.75 25.50
C VAL A 164 -17.97 8.16 25.96
N MET A 165 -18.44 9.13 25.19
CA MET A 165 -18.25 10.56 25.46
C MET A 165 -19.59 11.19 25.80
N ALA A 166 -19.58 12.15 26.72
CA ALA A 166 -20.70 12.97 27.07
C ALA A 166 -20.43 14.44 26.78
N TYR A 167 -21.25 15.06 25.95
CA TYR A 167 -21.15 16.46 25.54
C TYR A 167 -22.31 17.24 26.12
N ARG A 168 -22.01 18.26 26.93
CA ARG A 168 -23.05 19.14 27.45
C ARG A 168 -23.59 20.03 26.33
N GLN A 169 -24.90 20.06 26.17
CA GLN A 169 -25.58 20.80 25.10
C GLN A 169 -26.08 22.17 25.56
N ASP A 170 -26.24 22.36 26.89
CA ASP A 170 -26.66 23.58 27.51
C ASP A 170 -25.53 24.21 28.36
N GLY A 171 -25.46 25.53 28.45
CA GLY A 171 -24.48 26.27 29.25
C GLY A 171 -23.04 26.11 28.74
N ASP A 172 -22.09 25.84 29.65
CA ASP A 172 -20.70 25.65 29.33
C ASP A 172 -20.51 24.32 28.55
N GLN A 173 -19.83 24.37 27.42
CA GLN A 173 -19.55 23.20 26.61
C GLN A 173 -18.56 22.26 27.32
N GLN A 174 -19.05 21.39 28.17
CA GLN A 174 -18.26 20.38 28.83
C GLN A 174 -18.21 19.09 27.98
N VAL A 175 -17.03 18.48 27.90
CA VAL A 175 -16.82 17.16 27.28
C VAL A 175 -16.20 16.24 28.32
N VAL A 176 -16.86 15.12 28.57
CA VAL A 176 -16.44 14.15 29.59
C VAL A 176 -16.36 12.77 28.99
N GLU A 177 -15.24 12.07 29.18
CA GLU A 177 -15.16 10.64 28.87
C GLU A 177 -15.84 9.86 30.02
N VAL A 178 -16.84 9.06 29.69
CA VAL A 178 -17.65 8.33 30.65
C VAL A 178 -17.59 6.82 30.45
N THR A 179 -16.64 6.34 29.67
CA THR A 179 -16.44 4.90 29.35
C THR A 179 -16.33 4.04 30.61
N GLN A 180 -15.70 4.54 31.66
CA GLN A 180 -15.52 3.83 32.95
C GLN A 180 -16.82 3.52 33.70
N PHE A 181 -17.93 4.13 33.32
CA PHE A 181 -19.26 3.90 33.91
C PHE A 181 -20.10 2.90 33.11
N VAL A 182 -19.48 2.21 32.12
CA VAL A 182 -20.14 1.18 31.34
C VAL A 182 -19.99 -0.17 32.03
N GLU A 183 -21.11 -0.83 32.28
CA GLU A 183 -21.19 -2.20 32.76
C GLU A 183 -21.97 -3.06 31.76
N GLY A 184 -21.32 -4.09 31.20
CA GLY A 184 -21.92 -4.89 30.13
C GLY A 184 -22.25 -4.05 28.90
N THR A 185 -23.51 -3.86 28.61
CA THR A 185 -24.00 -3.05 27.48
C THR A 185 -24.72 -1.77 27.92
N THR A 186 -24.54 -1.35 29.18
CA THR A 186 -25.25 -0.19 29.70
C THR A 186 -24.30 0.79 30.35
N LEU A 187 -24.36 2.05 29.93
CA LEU A 187 -23.78 3.17 30.66
C LEU A 187 -24.72 3.52 31.81
N SER A 188 -24.18 3.69 33.04
CA SER A 188 -24.88 4.24 34.19
C SER A 188 -24.04 5.35 34.78
N TRP A 189 -24.35 6.62 34.45
CA TRP A 189 -23.55 7.77 34.83
C TRP A 189 -24.37 8.86 35.53
N LEU A 190 -23.99 9.19 36.76
CA LEU A 190 -24.58 10.31 37.49
C LEU A 190 -24.04 11.64 36.88
N ALA A 191 -24.78 12.15 35.90
CA ALA A 191 -24.44 13.38 35.21
C ALA A 191 -24.87 14.60 36.05
N PRO A 192 -24.08 15.71 36.03
CA PRO A 192 -24.60 17.00 36.52
C PRO A 192 -25.90 17.39 35.82
N ALA A 193 -26.74 18.22 36.51
CA ALA A 193 -27.97 18.72 35.91
C ALA A 193 -27.70 19.45 34.60
N GLY A 194 -28.50 19.17 33.57
CA GLY A 194 -28.35 19.72 32.23
C GLY A 194 -28.70 18.73 31.12
N GLU A 195 -28.56 19.18 29.88
CA GLU A 195 -28.77 18.35 28.69
C GLU A 195 -27.44 17.80 28.16
N TRP A 196 -27.38 16.49 27.94
CA TRP A 196 -26.19 15.76 27.57
C TRP A 196 -26.40 14.91 26.32
N LEU A 197 -25.56 15.12 25.28
CA LEU A 197 -25.41 14.18 24.18
C LEU A 197 -24.41 13.08 24.61
N LEU A 198 -24.89 11.86 24.71
CA LEU A 198 -24.10 10.66 24.95
C LEU A 198 -23.72 10.06 23.58
N LEU A 199 -22.44 9.86 23.35
CA LEU A 199 -21.89 9.32 22.11
C LEU A 199 -21.03 8.10 22.41
N ALA A 200 -21.47 6.93 22.00
CA ALA A 200 -20.66 5.72 22.00
C ALA A 200 -19.95 5.53 20.65
N VAL A 201 -18.67 5.23 20.71
CA VAL A 201 -17.77 5.02 19.55
C VAL A 201 -17.28 3.59 19.56
N TYR A 202 -17.37 2.92 18.42
CA TYR A 202 -16.99 1.52 18.28
C TYR A 202 -15.95 1.34 17.17
N ASN A 203 -15.07 0.36 17.33
CA ASN A 203 -14.16 -0.11 16.31
C ASN A 203 -14.89 -1.12 15.41
N GLY A 204 -15.51 -0.64 14.36
CA GLY A 204 -16.13 -1.46 13.33
C GLY A 204 -15.13 -1.89 12.26
N HIS A 205 -15.57 -2.75 11.38
CA HIS A 205 -14.81 -3.20 10.21
C HIS A 205 -15.66 -3.11 8.95
N THR A 206 -15.03 -2.82 7.81
CA THR A 206 -15.74 -2.72 6.54
C THR A 206 -16.25 -4.06 6.04
N GLY A 207 -15.60 -5.16 6.45
CA GLY A 207 -15.86 -6.50 5.92
C GLY A 207 -15.45 -6.66 4.45
N GLN A 208 -14.75 -5.68 3.88
CA GLN A 208 -14.32 -5.75 2.49
C GLN A 208 -13.34 -6.89 2.27
N MET A 209 -13.59 -7.65 1.20
CA MET A 209 -12.69 -8.70 0.72
C MET A 209 -11.79 -8.16 -0.38
N VAL A 210 -10.62 -8.75 -0.53
CA VAL A 210 -9.73 -8.52 -1.69
C VAL A 210 -10.51 -8.78 -2.98
N LYS A 211 -10.47 -7.82 -3.89
CA LYS A 211 -11.09 -7.95 -5.21
C LYS A 211 -10.15 -8.66 -6.15
N ARG A 212 -10.70 -9.53 -6.99
CA ARG A 212 -9.95 -10.19 -8.06
C ARG A 212 -8.76 -11.02 -7.56
N ALA A 213 -8.86 -11.54 -6.35
CA ALA A 213 -7.83 -12.36 -5.76
C ALA A 213 -7.47 -13.55 -6.67
N ALA A 214 -6.21 -13.92 -6.69
CA ALA A 214 -5.77 -15.19 -7.24
C ALA A 214 -5.98 -16.31 -6.20
N PRO A 215 -6.02 -17.58 -6.62
CA PRO A 215 -6.14 -18.72 -5.69
C PRO A 215 -5.15 -18.63 -4.53
N GLY A 216 -5.65 -18.75 -3.30
CA GLY A 216 -4.87 -18.64 -2.06
C GLY A 216 -4.55 -17.21 -1.61
N GLY A 217 -5.11 -16.20 -2.30
CA GLY A 217 -5.01 -14.79 -1.91
C GLY A 217 -6.34 -14.19 -1.45
N GLU A 218 -7.41 -14.98 -1.40
CA GLU A 218 -8.73 -14.54 -0.96
C GLU A 218 -8.73 -14.25 0.54
N GLY A 219 -9.29 -13.12 0.94
CA GLY A 219 -9.37 -12.76 2.35
C GLY A 219 -9.79 -11.33 2.57
N LEU A 220 -9.76 -10.90 3.83
CA LEU A 220 -10.10 -9.55 4.23
C LEU A 220 -9.05 -8.54 3.77
N VAL A 221 -9.52 -7.33 3.46
CA VAL A 221 -8.63 -6.19 3.19
C VAL A 221 -7.98 -5.73 4.49
N LEU A 222 -6.68 -5.45 4.44
CA LEU A 222 -5.85 -5.00 5.55
C LEU A 222 -6.24 -3.61 6.06
N ASP A 223 -6.15 -3.37 7.37
CA ASP A 223 -6.14 -2.01 7.93
C ASP A 223 -4.79 -1.33 7.67
N HIS A 224 -4.75 -0.49 6.65
CA HIS A 224 -3.54 0.26 6.27
C HIS A 224 -3.18 1.39 7.24
N TYR A 225 -4.08 1.76 8.14
CA TYR A 225 -3.83 2.78 9.17
C TYR A 225 -3.26 2.18 10.46
N ASP A 226 -3.31 0.85 10.64
CA ASP A 226 -2.69 0.18 11.79
C ASP A 226 -1.32 -0.38 11.43
N ALA A 227 -0.27 0.25 11.97
CA ALA A 227 1.12 -0.17 11.73
C ALA A 227 1.41 -1.61 12.18
N ASP A 228 0.72 -2.10 13.21
CA ASP A 228 0.90 -3.49 13.68
C ASP A 228 0.23 -4.47 12.71
N ALA A 229 -0.95 -4.14 12.19
CA ALA A 229 -1.60 -4.94 11.15
C ALA A 229 -0.73 -5.02 9.88
N VAL A 230 -0.19 -3.88 9.42
CA VAL A 230 0.75 -3.83 8.28
C VAL A 230 1.99 -4.67 8.55
N LYS A 231 2.59 -4.55 9.74
CA LYS A 231 3.77 -5.34 10.11
C LYS A 231 3.47 -6.85 10.11
N ASN A 232 2.34 -7.27 10.67
CA ASN A 232 1.93 -8.66 10.69
C ASN A 232 1.65 -9.19 9.27
N TYR A 233 1.05 -8.35 8.42
CA TYR A 233 0.85 -8.68 7.01
C TYR A 233 2.17 -8.93 6.28
N LEU A 234 3.14 -8.05 6.43
CA LEU A 234 4.45 -8.15 5.79
C LEU A 234 5.28 -9.32 6.35
N ALA A 235 5.15 -9.64 7.63
CA ALA A 235 5.87 -10.76 8.25
C ALA A 235 5.56 -12.09 7.55
N HIS A 236 4.38 -12.25 6.97
CA HIS A 236 4.04 -13.45 6.19
C HIS A 236 4.92 -13.59 4.94
N PHE A 237 5.26 -12.50 4.29
CA PHE A 237 6.21 -12.51 3.17
C PHE A 237 7.61 -12.87 3.67
N ASP A 238 8.08 -12.26 4.77
CA ASP A 238 9.37 -12.57 5.36
C ASP A 238 9.52 -14.08 5.61
N GLU A 239 8.51 -14.70 6.22
CA GLU A 239 8.47 -16.14 6.48
C GLU A 239 8.55 -16.97 5.19
N ARG A 240 7.78 -16.61 4.16
CA ARG A 240 7.74 -17.36 2.90
C ARG A 240 9.02 -17.24 2.10
N PHE A 241 9.59 -16.03 1.99
CA PHE A 241 10.88 -15.83 1.32
C PHE A 241 12.03 -16.54 2.05
N ALA A 242 12.07 -16.46 3.38
CA ALA A 242 13.07 -17.17 4.18
C ALA A 242 12.96 -18.68 4.04
N ALA A 243 11.74 -19.25 4.11
CA ALA A 243 11.50 -20.68 4.04
C ALA A 243 11.85 -21.30 2.68
N THR A 244 11.70 -20.55 1.60
CA THR A 244 11.89 -21.05 0.22
C THR A 244 13.25 -20.68 -0.38
N GLY A 245 13.96 -19.72 0.21
CA GLY A 245 15.20 -19.18 -0.33
C GLY A 245 15.02 -18.41 -1.65
N ALA A 246 13.80 -17.94 -1.94
CA ALA A 246 13.56 -17.03 -3.05
C ALA A 246 14.24 -15.69 -2.76
N GLN A 247 14.74 -15.02 -3.79
CA GLN A 247 15.25 -13.66 -3.64
C GLN A 247 14.09 -12.68 -3.50
N TRP A 248 14.33 -11.58 -2.77
CA TRP A 248 13.37 -10.48 -2.77
C TRP A 248 13.21 -9.92 -4.18
N PRO A 249 12.00 -9.49 -4.57
CA PRO A 249 11.82 -8.79 -5.83
C PRO A 249 12.62 -7.48 -5.83
N HIS A 250 12.90 -6.93 -7.01
CA HIS A 250 13.56 -5.64 -7.13
C HIS A 250 12.73 -4.52 -6.46
N SER A 251 11.41 -4.55 -6.64
CA SER A 251 10.47 -3.70 -5.89
C SER A 251 9.14 -4.38 -5.62
N PHE A 252 8.40 -3.86 -4.62
CA PHE A 252 7.00 -4.17 -4.41
C PHE A 252 6.12 -3.03 -4.87
N PHE A 253 5.11 -3.36 -5.65
CA PHE A 253 4.07 -2.43 -6.06
C PHE A 253 2.86 -2.55 -5.13
N ASN A 254 2.33 -1.42 -4.70
CA ASN A 254 1.04 -1.33 -4.03
C ASN A 254 0.02 -0.77 -5.02
N ASP A 255 -0.97 -1.59 -5.38
CA ASP A 255 -2.06 -1.18 -6.27
C ASP A 255 -2.99 -0.17 -5.58
N SER A 256 -4.11 0.13 -6.22
CA SER A 256 -5.03 1.16 -5.73
C SER A 256 -5.58 0.84 -4.34
N TYR A 257 -5.70 1.88 -3.54
CA TYR A 257 -6.28 1.85 -2.20
C TYR A 257 -7.81 2.01 -2.28
N GLU A 258 -8.48 1.02 -2.87
CA GLU A 258 -9.94 1.01 -3.03
C GLU A 258 -10.65 0.40 -1.82
N VAL A 259 -10.42 0.96 -0.64
CA VAL A 259 -11.00 0.48 0.62
C VAL A 259 -12.22 1.34 0.98
N TYR A 260 -13.40 0.87 0.58
CA TYR A 260 -14.62 1.64 0.73
C TYR A 260 -15.10 1.66 2.18
N GLY A 261 -15.36 2.89 2.68
CA GLY A 261 -15.83 3.11 4.04
C GLY A 261 -14.78 2.83 5.13
N ALA A 262 -13.51 2.67 4.77
CA ALA A 262 -12.42 2.61 5.73
C ALA A 262 -12.05 4.03 6.16
N ASP A 263 -12.53 4.43 7.33
CA ASP A 263 -12.38 5.78 7.88
C ASP A 263 -11.94 5.79 9.34
N TRP A 264 -11.62 4.61 9.89
CA TRP A 264 -11.27 4.42 11.28
C TRP A 264 -10.18 3.36 11.49
N THR A 265 -9.47 3.49 12.61
CA THR A 265 -8.55 2.46 13.12
C THR A 265 -8.59 2.47 14.66
N PRO A 266 -8.39 1.33 15.33
CA PRO A 266 -8.48 1.26 16.80
C PRO A 266 -7.57 2.24 17.55
N LYS A 267 -6.44 2.63 16.95
CA LYS A 267 -5.47 3.57 17.54
C LYS A 267 -5.79 5.04 17.29
N MET A 268 -6.89 5.37 16.60
CA MET A 268 -7.21 6.74 16.19
C MET A 268 -7.14 7.75 17.34
N PHE A 269 -7.75 7.44 18.49
CA PHE A 269 -7.74 8.35 19.63
C PHE A 269 -6.32 8.68 20.14
N ALA A 270 -5.48 7.64 20.27
CA ALA A 270 -4.12 7.82 20.76
C ALA A 270 -3.23 8.59 19.75
N GLU A 271 -3.32 8.25 18.48
CA GLU A 271 -2.55 8.93 17.44
C GLU A 271 -3.04 10.38 17.23
N PHE A 272 -4.34 10.61 17.32
CA PHE A 272 -4.88 11.96 17.26
C PHE A 272 -4.34 12.84 18.41
N GLU A 273 -4.43 12.36 19.66
CA GLU A 273 -3.92 13.10 20.83
C GLU A 273 -2.41 13.38 20.72
N LYS A 274 -1.65 12.38 20.28
CA LYS A 274 -0.21 12.49 20.07
C LYS A 274 0.16 13.57 19.05
N TYR A 275 -0.55 13.66 17.93
CA TYR A 275 -0.20 14.61 16.87
C TYR A 275 -0.88 15.98 17.00
N ARG A 276 -2.01 16.07 17.70
CA ARG A 276 -2.78 17.30 17.85
C ARG A 276 -2.61 17.97 19.20
N GLY A 277 -2.15 17.25 20.23
CA GLY A 277 -1.93 17.75 21.58
C GLY A 277 -3.23 17.95 22.38
N TYR A 278 -4.37 17.47 21.89
CA TYR A 278 -5.65 17.45 22.59
C TYR A 278 -6.43 16.18 22.24
N LYS A 279 -7.40 15.80 23.07
CA LYS A 279 -8.24 14.61 22.86
C LYS A 279 -9.29 14.83 21.76
N LEU A 280 -9.47 13.80 20.91
CA LEU A 280 -10.53 13.75 19.90
C LEU A 280 -11.90 13.64 20.56
#